data_cfe7bb79dde7e3e96cf13ec01f026bb7
#
_entry.id   cfe7bb79dde7e3e96cf13ec01f026bb7
#
_cell.length_a   1.000
_cell.length_b   1.000
_cell.length_c   1.000
_cell.angle_alpha   90.00
_cell.angle_beta   90.00
_cell.angle_gamma   90.00
#
_symmetry.space_group_name_H-M   'P 1'
#
loop_
_entity.id
_entity.type
_entity.pdbx_description
1 polymer ?
#
loop_
_entity_poly.entity_id
_entity_poly.type
_entity_poly.pdbx_seq_one_letter_code
_entity_poly.pdbx_strand_id
1 'polypeptide(L)'
;MRLTTKFSAFVTLLTSLTIFVTLIGASLSFYNGIQLKMENRVQAVATMLDNRLISSSFDKLEPQMDELMTPVEIVQVDFLLNGKPVYGHSRSDSYRPPGSKNQYREITVPSLKHPGMTIHLVYLDPMVNYFRSLHITAPLSIAIGFMVLVIFFSVRWIRRQLAGQELLEVRAARILNGER
;
A
#
# COMPACT_ATOMS: atom_id res chain seq x y z
N MET A 1 34.98 19.72 17.85
CA MET A 1 33.54 19.63 17.55
C MET A 1 32.79 19.74 18.86
N ARG A 2 32.00 20.81 19.06
CA ARG A 2 31.36 21.12 20.34
C ARG A 2 30.25 20.12 20.67
N LEU A 3 29.99 19.94 21.97
CA LEU A 3 28.96 19.04 22.50
C LEU A 3 27.56 19.38 21.94
N THR A 4 27.26 20.68 21.80
CA THR A 4 26.02 21.23 21.25
C THR A 4 25.74 20.76 19.80
N THR A 5 26.79 20.71 18.96
CA THR A 5 26.68 20.29 17.56
C THR A 5 26.38 18.78 17.45
N LYS A 6 27.06 17.97 18.29
CA LYS A 6 26.82 16.53 18.37
C LYS A 6 25.40 16.24 18.86
N PHE A 7 24.94 16.99 19.87
CA PHE A 7 23.60 16.84 20.42
C PHE A 7 22.52 17.24 19.40
N SER A 8 22.66 18.38 18.72
CA SER A 8 21.73 18.80 17.67
C SER A 8 21.66 17.80 16.51
N ALA A 9 22.82 17.31 16.04
CA ALA A 9 22.87 16.28 15.00
C ALA A 9 22.17 14.97 15.44
N PHE A 10 22.40 14.56 16.68
CA PHE A 10 21.77 13.37 17.25
C PHE A 10 20.25 13.52 17.34
N VAL A 11 19.74 14.65 17.84
CA VAL A 11 18.30 14.92 17.92
C VAL A 11 17.66 14.94 16.53
N THR A 12 18.30 15.60 15.54
CA THR A 12 17.79 15.63 14.16
C THR A 12 17.74 14.23 13.55
N LEU A 13 18.78 13.41 13.78
CA LEU A 13 18.83 12.05 13.28
C LEU A 13 17.75 11.17 13.93
N LEU A 14 17.58 11.29 15.26
CA LEU A 14 16.56 10.54 16.00
C LEU A 14 15.15 10.91 15.53
N THR A 15 14.89 12.22 15.36
CA THR A 15 13.58 12.70 14.87
C THR A 15 13.30 12.20 13.46
N SER A 16 14.29 12.26 12.57
CA SER A 16 14.15 11.77 11.19
C SER A 16 13.89 10.25 11.17
N LEU A 17 14.59 9.50 12.00
CA LEU A 17 14.39 8.05 12.12
C LEU A 17 12.98 7.72 12.64
N THR A 18 12.51 8.45 13.65
CA THR A 18 11.16 8.26 14.21
C THR A 18 10.09 8.53 13.14
N ILE A 19 10.21 9.63 12.39
CA ILE A 19 9.29 9.96 11.30
C ILE A 19 9.30 8.84 10.24
N PHE A 20 10.49 8.37 9.86
CA PHE A 20 10.63 7.31 8.85
C PHE A 20 9.98 6.00 9.29
N VAL A 21 10.22 5.56 10.53
CA VAL A 21 9.62 4.35 11.11
C VAL A 21 8.08 4.48 11.18
N THR A 22 7.59 5.66 11.59
CA THR A 22 6.15 5.92 11.66
C THR A 22 5.49 5.86 10.27
N LEU A 23 6.13 6.44 9.25
CA LEU A 23 5.63 6.41 7.88
C LEU A 23 5.59 4.98 7.32
N ILE A 24 6.63 4.18 7.57
CA ILE A 24 6.64 2.76 7.16
C ILE A 24 5.53 2.00 7.88
N GLY A 25 5.41 2.15 9.20
CA GLY A 25 4.37 1.50 9.99
C GLY A 25 2.96 1.85 9.52
N ALA A 26 2.70 3.14 9.27
CA ALA A 26 1.43 3.62 8.74
C ALA A 26 1.15 3.05 7.34
N SER A 27 2.15 3.00 6.46
CA SER A 27 2.02 2.44 5.12
C SER A 27 1.70 0.95 5.14
N LEU A 28 2.38 0.17 5.99
CA LEU A 28 2.12 -1.26 6.17
C LEU A 28 0.72 -1.51 6.76
N SER A 29 0.31 -0.73 7.76
CA SER A 29 -1.01 -0.84 8.37
C SER A 29 -2.12 -0.55 7.37
N PHE A 30 -1.93 0.46 6.55
CA PHE A 30 -2.84 0.84 5.49
C PHE A 30 -2.93 -0.24 4.40
N TYR A 31 -1.79 -0.78 4.00
CA TYR A 31 -1.71 -1.92 3.07
C TYR A 31 -2.52 -3.11 3.56
N ASN A 32 -2.26 -3.56 4.79
CA ASN A 32 -2.96 -4.69 5.39
C ASN A 32 -4.48 -4.42 5.50
N GLY A 33 -4.87 -3.19 5.81
CA GLY A 33 -6.27 -2.79 5.89
C GLY A 33 -7.00 -2.87 4.56
N ILE A 34 -6.37 -2.42 3.45
CA ILE A 34 -6.94 -2.51 2.10
C ILE A 34 -7.08 -3.97 1.68
N GLN A 35 -6.04 -4.77 1.92
CA GLN A 35 -6.02 -6.18 1.56
C GLN A 35 -7.14 -6.95 2.28
N LEU A 36 -7.24 -6.79 3.59
CA LEU A 36 -8.29 -7.45 4.39
C LEU A 36 -9.69 -7.02 3.94
N LYS A 37 -9.89 -5.74 3.65
CA LYS A 37 -11.17 -5.23 3.15
C LYS A 37 -11.54 -5.84 1.79
N MET A 38 -10.55 -6.03 0.92
CA MET A 38 -10.77 -6.63 -0.40
C MET A 38 -11.07 -8.13 -0.29
N GLU A 39 -10.31 -8.86 0.51
CA GLU A 39 -10.56 -10.29 0.78
C GLU A 39 -11.97 -10.52 1.33
N ASN A 40 -12.41 -9.69 2.30
CA ASN A 40 -13.76 -9.77 2.84
C ASN A 40 -14.84 -9.50 1.78
N ARG A 41 -14.61 -8.56 0.86
CA ARG A 41 -15.53 -8.30 -0.25
C ARG A 41 -15.59 -9.46 -1.24
N VAL A 42 -14.43 -10.02 -1.61
CA VAL A 42 -14.35 -11.18 -2.51
C VAL A 42 -15.06 -12.38 -1.88
N GLN A 43 -14.86 -12.61 -0.59
CA GLN A 43 -15.54 -13.66 0.16
C GLN A 43 -17.06 -13.46 0.22
N ALA A 44 -17.51 -12.21 0.37
CA ALA A 44 -18.94 -11.88 0.32
C ALA A 44 -19.55 -12.21 -1.05
N VAL A 45 -18.83 -11.92 -2.15
CA VAL A 45 -19.27 -12.29 -3.51
C VAL A 45 -19.31 -13.80 -3.66
N ALA A 46 -18.32 -14.54 -3.18
CA ALA A 46 -18.34 -16.01 -3.19
C ALA A 46 -19.59 -16.56 -2.48
N THR A 47 -19.92 -16.00 -1.32
CA THR A 47 -21.13 -16.39 -0.56
C THR A 47 -22.41 -16.04 -1.32
N MET A 48 -22.45 -14.90 -2.00
CA MET A 48 -23.59 -14.52 -2.84
C MET A 48 -23.77 -15.49 -4.03
N LEU A 49 -22.67 -15.88 -4.68
CA LEU A 49 -22.68 -16.84 -5.78
C LEU A 49 -23.14 -18.21 -5.31
N ASP A 50 -22.65 -18.69 -4.16
CA ASP A 50 -23.08 -19.94 -3.54
C ASP A 50 -24.59 -19.94 -3.24
N ASN A 51 -25.12 -18.85 -2.73
CA ASN A 51 -26.53 -18.67 -2.44
C ASN A 51 -27.40 -18.66 -3.71
N ARG A 52 -26.92 -18.00 -4.78
CA ARG A 52 -27.66 -17.93 -6.04
C ARG A 52 -27.63 -19.24 -6.82
N LEU A 53 -26.56 -20.00 -6.71
CA LEU A 53 -26.46 -21.31 -7.36
C LEU A 53 -27.53 -22.30 -6.90
N ILE A 54 -28.00 -22.16 -5.65
CA ILE A 54 -29.09 -23.02 -5.12
C ILE A 54 -30.42 -22.72 -5.81
N SER A 55 -30.67 -21.47 -6.11
CA SER A 55 -31.93 -21.01 -6.71
C SER A 55 -31.94 -21.06 -8.24
N SER A 56 -30.76 -21.27 -8.87
CA SER A 56 -30.61 -21.14 -10.31
C SER A 56 -29.55 -22.12 -10.84
N SER A 57 -29.75 -22.59 -12.08
CA SER A 57 -28.69 -23.31 -12.82
C SER A 57 -27.60 -22.32 -13.26
N PHE A 58 -26.41 -22.82 -13.60
CA PHE A 58 -25.30 -22.01 -14.12
C PHE A 58 -25.70 -21.14 -15.32
N ASP A 59 -26.54 -21.66 -16.22
CA ASP A 59 -27.05 -20.92 -17.40
C ASP A 59 -27.81 -19.65 -17.04
N LYS A 60 -28.49 -19.64 -15.89
CA LYS A 60 -29.21 -18.45 -15.40
C LYS A 60 -28.31 -17.49 -14.66
N LEU A 61 -27.20 -17.95 -14.15
CA LEU A 61 -26.18 -17.13 -13.46
C LEU A 61 -25.29 -16.38 -14.45
N GLU A 62 -24.98 -16.99 -15.60
CA GLU A 62 -24.04 -16.49 -16.58
C GLU A 62 -24.26 -15.02 -16.97
N PRO A 63 -25.48 -14.56 -17.32
CA PRO A 63 -25.72 -13.16 -17.70
C PRO A 63 -25.55 -12.15 -16.52
N GLN A 64 -25.53 -12.64 -15.28
CA GLN A 64 -25.38 -11.80 -14.07
C GLN A 64 -23.97 -11.85 -13.51
N MET A 65 -23.10 -12.71 -14.03
CA MET A 65 -21.75 -12.91 -13.50
C MET A 65 -20.90 -11.63 -13.62
N ASP A 66 -20.91 -11.01 -14.78
CA ASP A 66 -20.15 -9.77 -15.01
C ASP A 66 -20.58 -8.64 -14.08
N GLU A 67 -21.88 -8.51 -13.82
CA GLU A 67 -22.41 -7.51 -12.89
C GLU A 67 -21.95 -7.78 -11.44
N LEU A 68 -21.92 -9.04 -11.01
CA LEU A 68 -21.47 -9.44 -9.67
C LEU A 68 -19.96 -9.30 -9.49
N MET A 69 -19.18 -9.54 -10.54
CA MET A 69 -17.72 -9.50 -10.53
C MET A 69 -17.16 -8.08 -10.58
N THR A 70 -17.85 -7.16 -11.26
CA THR A 70 -17.39 -5.79 -11.51
C THR A 70 -17.07 -4.98 -10.24
N PRO A 71 -17.90 -4.95 -9.18
CA PRO A 71 -17.65 -4.10 -8.00
C PRO A 71 -16.41 -4.49 -7.20
N VAL A 72 -15.89 -5.71 -7.41
CA VAL A 72 -14.78 -6.29 -6.64
C VAL A 72 -13.58 -6.60 -7.54
N GLU A 73 -13.66 -6.21 -8.82
CA GLU A 73 -12.60 -6.44 -9.80
C GLU A 73 -12.19 -7.91 -9.94
N ILE A 74 -13.17 -8.81 -9.78
CA ILE A 74 -12.98 -10.23 -10.02
C ILE A 74 -12.87 -10.43 -11.53
N VAL A 75 -11.86 -11.18 -11.93
CA VAL A 75 -11.51 -11.43 -13.33
C VAL A 75 -11.99 -12.79 -13.78
N GLN A 76 -11.97 -13.76 -12.86
CA GLN A 76 -12.33 -15.14 -13.14
C GLN A 76 -12.99 -15.79 -11.91
N VAL A 77 -13.98 -16.60 -12.16
CA VAL A 77 -14.68 -17.42 -11.16
C VAL A 77 -14.76 -18.83 -11.68
N ASP A 78 -14.23 -19.77 -10.93
CA ASP A 78 -14.33 -21.22 -11.25
C ASP A 78 -15.04 -21.95 -10.12
N PHE A 79 -16.01 -22.75 -10.47
CA PHE A 79 -16.67 -23.67 -9.55
C PHE A 79 -16.04 -25.05 -9.71
N LEU A 80 -15.50 -25.57 -8.63
CA LEU A 80 -14.81 -26.86 -8.59
C LEU A 80 -15.59 -27.84 -7.73
N LEU A 81 -15.93 -29.01 -8.26
CA LEU A 81 -16.52 -30.12 -7.50
C LEU A 81 -15.45 -31.19 -7.30
N ASN A 82 -15.08 -31.45 -6.05
CA ASN A 82 -14.00 -32.38 -5.70
C ASN A 82 -12.68 -32.09 -6.46
N GLY A 83 -12.38 -30.80 -6.62
CA GLY A 83 -11.18 -30.33 -7.32
C GLY A 83 -11.24 -30.35 -8.85
N LYS A 84 -12.37 -30.77 -9.44
CA LYS A 84 -12.56 -30.74 -10.90
C LYS A 84 -13.42 -29.53 -11.28
N PRO A 85 -13.05 -28.76 -12.30
CA PRO A 85 -13.83 -27.63 -12.76
C PRO A 85 -15.17 -28.11 -13.36
N VAL A 86 -16.26 -27.58 -12.84
CA VAL A 86 -17.63 -27.83 -13.31
C VAL A 86 -18.14 -26.69 -14.16
N TYR A 87 -17.79 -25.47 -13.76
CA TYR A 87 -18.15 -24.26 -14.48
C TYR A 87 -17.07 -23.20 -14.26
N GLY A 88 -16.77 -22.42 -15.27
CA GLY A 88 -15.83 -21.32 -15.22
C GLY A 88 -16.35 -20.13 -16.02
N HIS A 89 -16.26 -18.93 -15.44
CA HIS A 89 -16.59 -17.70 -16.09
C HIS A 89 -15.41 -16.73 -15.99
N SER A 90 -15.02 -16.17 -17.13
CA SER A 90 -13.95 -15.16 -17.21
C SER A 90 -14.50 -13.92 -17.86
N ARG A 91 -14.26 -12.77 -17.26
CA ARG A 91 -14.68 -11.49 -17.77
C ARG A 91 -13.99 -11.19 -19.10
N SER A 92 -14.77 -10.89 -20.15
CA SER A 92 -14.26 -10.62 -21.50
C SER A 92 -13.31 -9.43 -21.59
N ASP A 93 -13.53 -8.41 -20.72
CA ASP A 93 -12.70 -7.18 -20.67
C ASP A 93 -11.38 -7.36 -19.94
N SER A 94 -11.20 -8.52 -19.29
CA SER A 94 -10.05 -8.78 -18.43
C SER A 94 -9.06 -9.69 -19.12
N TYR A 95 -8.39 -9.15 -20.14
CA TYR A 95 -7.25 -9.85 -20.73
C TYR A 95 -6.17 -10.03 -19.66
N ARG A 96 -5.90 -11.27 -19.29
CA ARG A 96 -4.79 -11.66 -18.44
C ARG A 96 -3.53 -11.82 -19.30
N PRO A 97 -2.64 -10.83 -19.41
CA PRO A 97 -1.44 -10.99 -20.22
C PRO A 97 -0.55 -12.07 -19.61
N PRO A 98 0.07 -12.93 -20.44
CA PRO A 98 1.00 -13.95 -19.96
C PRO A 98 2.15 -13.26 -19.21
N GLY A 99 2.43 -13.68 -17.98
CA GLY A 99 3.44 -13.09 -17.08
C GLY A 99 2.93 -12.15 -16.01
N SER A 100 1.63 -11.82 -15.98
CA SER A 100 1.03 -10.90 -15.01
C SER A 100 0.63 -11.53 -13.67
N LYS A 101 1.20 -12.69 -13.30
CA LYS A 101 0.88 -13.39 -12.04
C LYS A 101 0.93 -12.50 -10.78
N ASN A 102 1.84 -11.52 -10.77
CA ASN A 102 2.00 -10.61 -9.65
C ASN A 102 0.91 -9.53 -9.54
N GLN A 103 -0.01 -9.46 -10.52
CA GLN A 103 -1.09 -8.47 -10.54
C GLN A 103 -2.42 -9.06 -10.06
N TYR A 104 -2.50 -10.39 -9.90
CA TYR A 104 -3.73 -11.09 -9.53
C TYR A 104 -3.51 -11.89 -8.25
N ARG A 105 -4.56 -11.95 -7.47
CA ARG A 105 -4.66 -12.82 -6.29
C ARG A 105 -5.75 -13.84 -6.49
N GLU A 106 -5.56 -14.97 -5.83
CA GLU A 106 -6.47 -16.10 -5.90
C GLU A 106 -6.97 -16.44 -4.49
N ILE A 107 -8.26 -16.68 -4.37
CA ILE A 107 -8.87 -17.16 -3.14
C ILE A 107 -9.78 -18.33 -3.47
N THR A 108 -9.76 -19.34 -2.63
CA THR A 108 -10.65 -20.51 -2.74
C THR A 108 -11.55 -20.55 -1.52
N VAL A 109 -12.85 -20.47 -1.74
CA VAL A 109 -13.86 -20.47 -0.69
C VAL A 109 -14.67 -21.77 -0.80
N PRO A 110 -14.76 -22.59 0.26
CA PRO A 110 -15.63 -23.75 0.24
C PRO A 110 -17.10 -23.32 0.20
N SER A 111 -17.91 -24.02 -0.60
CA SER A 111 -19.35 -23.83 -0.58
C SER A 111 -19.91 -24.29 0.77
N LEU A 112 -20.74 -23.46 1.37
CA LEU A 112 -21.44 -23.82 2.61
C LEU A 112 -22.64 -24.73 2.37
N LYS A 113 -23.14 -24.75 1.13
CA LYS A 113 -24.40 -25.39 0.78
C LYS A 113 -24.26 -26.64 -0.12
N HIS A 114 -23.14 -26.72 -0.83
CA HIS A 114 -22.83 -27.84 -1.71
C HIS A 114 -21.58 -28.57 -1.22
N PRO A 115 -21.71 -29.69 -0.48
CA PRO A 115 -20.57 -30.45 0.01
C PRO A 115 -19.63 -30.86 -1.12
N GLY A 116 -18.34 -30.65 -0.96
CA GLY A 116 -17.32 -30.95 -1.96
C GLY A 116 -17.16 -29.91 -3.08
N MET A 117 -18.00 -28.87 -3.10
CA MET A 117 -17.83 -27.74 -4.02
C MET A 117 -16.96 -26.65 -3.39
N THR A 118 -16.08 -26.09 -4.21
CA THR A 118 -15.27 -24.90 -3.88
C THR A 118 -15.40 -23.86 -4.98
N ILE A 119 -15.42 -22.59 -4.59
CA ILE A 119 -15.48 -21.45 -5.50
C ILE A 119 -14.09 -20.83 -5.51
N HIS A 120 -13.43 -20.90 -6.66
CA HIS A 120 -12.13 -20.29 -6.89
C HIS A 120 -12.32 -18.96 -7.60
N LEU A 121 -11.81 -17.91 -6.99
CA LEU A 121 -11.95 -16.53 -7.45
C LEU A 121 -10.57 -15.94 -7.72
N VAL A 122 -10.40 -15.37 -8.90
CA VAL A 122 -9.20 -14.60 -9.28
C VAL A 122 -9.61 -13.14 -9.36
N TYR A 123 -8.94 -12.28 -8.62
CA TYR A 123 -9.21 -10.84 -8.58
C TYR A 123 -7.94 -10.02 -8.73
N LEU A 124 -8.08 -8.79 -9.18
CA LEU A 124 -6.96 -7.88 -9.33
C LEU A 124 -6.40 -7.52 -7.95
N ASP A 125 -5.07 -7.58 -7.78
CA ASP A 125 -4.45 -7.15 -6.54
C ASP A 125 -4.79 -5.66 -6.32
N PRO A 126 -5.44 -5.31 -5.19
CA PRO A 126 -5.84 -3.94 -4.91
C PRO A 126 -4.68 -2.95 -4.95
N MET A 127 -3.44 -3.42 -4.74
CA MET A 127 -2.26 -2.57 -4.81
C MET A 127 -1.91 -2.13 -6.23
N VAL A 128 -2.08 -3.01 -7.21
CA VAL A 128 -1.82 -2.65 -8.61
C VAL A 128 -2.75 -1.52 -9.05
N ASN A 129 -4.02 -1.63 -8.66
CA ASN A 129 -5.01 -0.61 -8.98
C ASN A 129 -4.81 0.68 -8.18
N TYR A 130 -4.39 0.53 -6.93
CA TYR A 130 -4.15 1.65 -6.02
C TYR A 130 -2.91 2.46 -6.43
N PHE A 131 -1.80 1.82 -6.81
CA PHE A 131 -0.62 2.51 -7.35
C PHE A 131 -0.87 3.08 -8.76
N ARG A 132 -1.78 2.50 -9.53
CA ARG A 132 -2.18 3.01 -10.83
C ARG A 132 -3.11 4.21 -10.74
N SER A 133 -3.86 4.34 -9.65
CA SER A 133 -4.69 5.51 -9.39
C SER A 133 -3.79 6.65 -8.91
N LEU A 134 -3.80 7.77 -9.64
CA LEU A 134 -3.11 9.03 -9.32
C LEU A 134 -3.37 9.54 -7.88
N HIS A 135 -4.35 8.98 -7.19
CA HIS A 135 -4.74 9.39 -5.84
C HIS A 135 -3.72 9.11 -4.74
N ILE A 136 -2.73 8.25 -4.98
CA ILE A 136 -1.68 7.95 -3.98
C ILE A 136 -0.32 8.44 -4.41
N THR A 137 -0.03 8.39 -5.69
CA THR A 137 1.26 8.92 -6.19
C THR A 137 1.39 10.41 -5.91
N ALA A 138 0.29 11.18 -5.96
CA ALA A 138 0.30 12.60 -5.66
C ALA A 138 0.58 12.92 -4.17
N PRO A 139 -0.18 12.41 -3.18
CA PRO A 139 0.13 12.69 -1.77
C PRO A 139 1.46 12.09 -1.32
N LEU A 140 1.89 10.95 -1.85
CA LEU A 140 3.18 10.35 -1.54
C LEU A 140 4.34 11.21 -2.06
N SER A 141 4.26 11.70 -3.30
CA SER A 141 5.28 12.59 -3.87
C SER A 141 5.31 13.94 -3.14
N ILE A 142 4.18 14.48 -2.72
CA ILE A 142 4.11 15.69 -1.90
C ILE A 142 4.76 15.45 -0.54
N ALA A 143 4.48 14.33 0.13
CA ALA A 143 5.07 13.99 1.41
C ALA A 143 6.60 13.80 1.32
N ILE A 144 7.09 13.13 0.27
CA ILE A 144 8.53 12.99 0.01
C ILE A 144 9.17 14.35 -0.29
N GLY A 145 8.54 15.18 -1.12
CA GLY A 145 9.01 16.54 -1.42
C GLY A 145 9.09 17.42 -0.17
N PHE A 146 8.08 17.37 0.69
CA PHE A 146 8.06 18.08 1.96
C PHE A 146 9.17 17.61 2.91
N MET A 147 9.40 16.30 2.99
CA MET A 147 10.48 15.72 3.80
C MET A 147 11.87 16.20 3.33
N VAL A 148 12.10 16.22 2.02
CA VAL A 148 13.34 16.73 1.43
C VAL A 148 13.55 18.22 1.77
N LEU A 149 12.48 19.02 1.68
CA LEU A 149 12.52 20.44 2.05
C LEU A 149 12.85 20.63 3.53
N VAL A 150 12.22 19.88 4.44
CA VAL A 150 12.48 19.93 5.87
C VAL A 150 13.94 19.59 6.18
N ILE A 151 14.48 18.53 5.57
CA ILE A 151 15.88 18.16 5.72
C ILE A 151 16.80 19.27 5.21
N PHE A 152 16.52 19.80 4.02
CA PHE A 152 17.33 20.89 3.43
C PHE A 152 17.36 22.13 4.30
N PHE A 153 16.20 22.60 4.79
CA PHE A 153 16.11 23.75 5.66
C PHE A 153 16.78 23.50 7.01
N SER A 154 16.63 22.31 7.59
CA SER A 154 17.28 21.94 8.84
C SER A 154 18.80 21.96 8.72
N VAL A 155 19.35 21.35 7.67
CA VAL A 155 20.80 21.36 7.41
C VAL A 155 21.32 22.77 7.17
N ARG A 156 20.60 23.60 6.40
CA ARG A 156 20.96 25.00 6.14
C ARG A 156 20.92 25.84 7.41
N TRP A 157 19.92 25.63 8.25
CA TRP A 157 19.79 26.34 9.53
C TRP A 157 20.92 25.96 10.49
N ILE A 158 21.23 24.67 10.63
CA ILE A 158 22.35 24.17 11.44
C ILE A 158 23.68 24.76 10.96
N ARG A 159 23.93 24.78 9.65
CA ARG A 159 25.14 25.39 9.08
C ARG A 159 25.26 26.88 9.41
N ARG A 160 24.16 27.64 9.36
CA ARG A 160 24.14 29.07 9.72
C ARG A 160 24.44 29.27 11.21
N GLN A 161 23.88 28.47 12.08
CA GLN A 161 24.14 28.52 13.53
C GLN A 161 25.61 28.23 13.84
N LEU A 162 26.19 27.22 13.18
CA LEU A 162 27.61 26.88 13.34
C LEU A 162 28.54 27.97 12.87
N ALA A 163 28.28 28.56 11.72
CA ALA A 163 29.09 29.67 11.20
C ALA A 163 29.05 30.91 12.14
N GLY A 164 27.89 31.20 12.74
CA GLY A 164 27.75 32.26 13.74
C GLY A 164 28.57 32.00 15.01
N GLN A 165 28.62 30.73 15.47
CA GLN A 165 29.40 30.37 16.66
C GLN A 165 30.91 30.42 16.41
N GLU A 166 31.40 29.96 15.26
CA GLU A 166 32.83 30.10 14.89
C GLU A 166 33.28 31.53 14.85
N LEU A 167 32.45 32.46 14.35
CA LEU A 167 32.73 33.86 14.28
C LEU A 167 32.82 34.51 15.67
N LEU A 168 31.98 34.09 16.61
CA LEU A 168 32.02 34.54 18.01
C LEU A 168 33.25 34.01 18.74
N GLU A 169 33.67 32.77 18.44
CA GLU A 169 34.90 32.19 19.02
C GLU A 169 36.15 32.93 18.58
N VAL A 170 36.25 33.19 17.27
CA VAL A 170 37.39 33.94 16.72
C VAL A 170 37.45 35.35 17.32
N ARG A 171 36.31 36.02 17.49
CA ARG A 171 36.26 37.35 18.14
C ARG A 171 36.65 37.29 19.62
N ALA A 172 36.12 36.30 20.35
CA ALA A 172 36.46 36.12 21.77
C ALA A 172 37.96 35.81 21.96
N ALA A 173 38.54 34.99 21.11
CA ALA A 173 39.96 34.67 21.13
C ALA A 173 40.83 35.92 20.83
N ARG A 174 40.43 36.77 19.86
CA ARG A 174 41.14 38.04 19.58
C ARG A 174 41.10 39.01 20.77
N ILE A 175 39.95 39.12 21.43
CA ILE A 175 39.81 40.00 22.62
C ILE A 175 40.68 39.49 23.75
N LEU A 176 40.75 38.17 23.98
CA LEU A 176 41.58 37.55 25.01
C LEU A 176 43.08 37.73 24.74
N ASN A 177 43.47 37.76 23.47
CA ASN A 177 44.89 37.98 23.08
C ASN A 177 45.28 39.47 22.99
N GLY A 178 44.41 40.40 23.40
CA GLY A 178 44.74 41.83 23.46
C GLY A 178 44.80 42.52 22.10
N GLU A 179 44.35 41.88 21.01
CA GLU A 179 44.22 42.49 19.71
C GLU A 179 42.91 43.31 19.66
N ARG A 180 43.08 44.63 19.63
CA ARG A 180 41.96 45.59 19.43
C ARG A 180 41.70 45.83 17.96
#